data_f628fe6a3169c9445d9454df1f2a9539
#
_entry.id   f628fe6a3169c9445d9454df1f2a9539
#
_cell.length_a   1.000
_cell.length_b   1.000
_cell.length_c   1.000
_cell.angle_alpha   90.00
_cell.angle_beta   90.00
_cell.angle_gamma   90.00
#
_symmetry.space_group_name_H-M   'P 1'
#
loop_
_entity.id
_entity.type
_entity.pdbx_description
1 polymer ?
#
loop_
_entity_poly.entity_id
_entity_poly.type
_entity_poly.pdbx_seq_one_letter_code
_entity_poly.pdbx_strand_id
1 'polypeptide(L)'
;LFKKGMADWILPSGKYSVVNGKISGVLEKSNVYNKEYGTEWEFLRDVLIKNGVPDQKILKEDQATFTYENAIYSRQVTDHAELEIERAILCCKSYHARRCLMYYQLLYPKTEFYVVPVNADGITRENWKKNEEGIDAVTGELSRIVKQFSLMLER
;
A
#
# COMPACT_ATOMS: atom_id res chain seq x y z
N LEU A 1 -11.63 6.13 -7.15
CA LEU A 1 -11.28 5.31 -8.31
C LEU A 1 -12.34 4.23 -8.56
N PHE A 2 -12.57 3.29 -7.65
CA PHE A 2 -13.55 2.22 -7.79
C PHE A 2 -14.94 2.72 -8.16
N LYS A 3 -15.52 3.67 -7.42
CA LYS A 3 -16.84 4.28 -7.72
C LYS A 3 -16.94 5.00 -9.08
N LYS A 4 -15.80 5.24 -9.72
CA LYS A 4 -15.71 5.79 -11.10
C LYS A 4 -15.55 4.70 -12.16
N GLY A 5 -15.66 3.43 -11.77
CA GLY A 5 -15.49 2.29 -12.68
C GLY A 5 -14.05 2.10 -13.21
N MET A 6 -13.05 2.61 -12.49
CA MET A 6 -11.64 2.50 -12.90
C MET A 6 -10.97 1.20 -12.43
N ALA A 7 -11.63 0.43 -11.58
CA ALA A 7 -11.16 -0.86 -11.09
C ALA A 7 -12.35 -1.75 -10.73
N ASP A 8 -12.25 -3.04 -11.01
CA ASP A 8 -13.28 -4.05 -10.69
C ASP A 8 -13.07 -4.66 -9.32
N TRP A 9 -11.84 -4.60 -8.81
CA TRP A 9 -11.42 -5.15 -7.52
C TRP A 9 -10.59 -4.14 -6.74
N ILE A 10 -10.60 -4.26 -5.41
CA ILE A 10 -9.72 -3.54 -4.52
C ILE A 10 -9.00 -4.56 -3.64
N LEU A 11 -7.69 -4.43 -3.53
CA LEU A 11 -6.86 -5.26 -2.67
C LEU A 11 -6.11 -4.35 -1.68
N PRO A 12 -6.72 -4.02 -0.52
CA PRO A 12 -5.97 -3.45 0.59
C PRO A 12 -5.04 -4.53 1.14
N SER A 13 -3.81 -4.14 1.47
CA SER A 13 -2.79 -5.08 1.92
C SER A 13 -2.13 -4.58 3.19
N GLY A 14 -2.00 -5.47 4.17
CA GLY A 14 -1.22 -5.25 5.38
C GLY A 14 -1.85 -5.78 6.65
N LYS A 15 -0.97 -6.34 7.51
CA LYS A 15 -1.28 -6.69 8.89
C LYS A 15 -1.04 -5.49 9.81
N TYR A 16 0.21 -5.14 9.98
CA TYR A 16 0.71 -3.96 10.69
C TYR A 16 2.19 -3.77 10.35
N SER A 17 2.70 -2.56 10.54
CA SER A 17 4.13 -2.33 10.31
C SER A 17 4.98 -3.11 11.33
N VAL A 18 5.96 -3.86 10.85
CA VAL A 18 6.95 -4.57 11.68
C VAL A 18 7.69 -3.60 12.65
N VAL A 19 7.83 -2.34 12.26
CA VAL A 19 8.47 -1.31 13.09
C VAL A 19 7.63 -0.98 14.33
N ASN A 20 6.30 -0.95 14.18
CA ASN A 20 5.38 -0.57 15.25
C ASN A 20 4.87 -1.80 16.04
N GLY A 21 4.94 -3.01 15.46
CA GLY A 21 4.43 -4.25 16.05
C GLY A 21 2.92 -4.30 16.29
N LYS A 22 2.21 -3.24 15.96
CA LYS A 22 0.74 -3.09 16.09
C LYS A 22 0.22 -2.06 15.11
N ILE A 23 -1.10 -2.03 14.93
CA ILE A 23 -1.77 -0.95 14.19
C ILE A 23 -1.62 0.36 14.99
N SER A 24 -1.16 1.40 14.30
CA SER A 24 -1.30 2.76 14.80
C SER A 24 -2.77 3.10 14.76
N GLY A 25 -3.42 3.36 15.88
CA GLY A 25 -4.86 3.63 15.93
C GLY A 25 -5.34 4.67 14.91
N VAL A 26 -6.64 4.84 14.81
CA VAL A 26 -7.27 5.79 13.89
C VAL A 26 -6.97 7.21 14.31
N LEU A 27 -6.19 7.93 13.52
CA LEU A 27 -5.75 9.32 13.81
C LEU A 27 -6.86 10.33 13.51
N GLU A 28 -7.61 10.10 12.43
CA GLU A 28 -8.68 11.01 11.99
C GLU A 28 -10.01 10.28 11.89
N LYS A 29 -11.12 11.02 12.09
CA LYS A 29 -12.48 10.47 12.01
C LYS A 29 -12.71 9.27 12.94
N SER A 30 -12.12 9.28 14.12
CA SER A 30 -12.29 8.22 15.12
C SER A 30 -13.74 8.00 15.54
N ASN A 31 -14.60 9.01 15.39
CA ASN A 31 -16.04 8.89 15.59
C ASN A 31 -16.75 8.04 14.52
N VAL A 32 -16.17 7.91 13.34
CA VAL A 32 -16.67 7.09 12.23
C VAL A 32 -16.04 5.70 12.23
N TYR A 33 -14.73 5.64 12.49
CA TYR A 33 -13.94 4.41 12.51
C TYR A 33 -13.54 4.10 13.95
N ASN A 34 -14.53 3.68 14.75
CA ASN A 34 -14.44 3.53 16.21
C ASN A 34 -14.30 2.07 16.67
N LYS A 35 -14.03 1.15 15.76
CA LYS A 35 -13.80 -0.26 16.09
C LYS A 35 -12.35 -0.50 16.47
N GLU A 36 -12.09 -1.56 17.21
CA GLU A 36 -10.76 -2.14 17.31
C GLU A 36 -10.49 -2.97 16.06
N TYR A 37 -9.34 -2.73 15.43
CA TYR A 37 -8.90 -3.44 14.23
C TYR A 37 -7.65 -4.25 14.56
N GLY A 38 -7.65 -5.51 14.23
CA GLY A 38 -6.50 -6.41 14.40
C GLY A 38 -5.45 -6.26 13.30
N THR A 39 -5.87 -5.81 12.10
CA THR A 39 -4.99 -5.65 10.93
C THR A 39 -5.28 -4.36 10.17
N GLU A 40 -4.28 -3.84 9.43
CA GLU A 40 -4.47 -2.70 8.52
C GLU A 40 -5.53 -3.02 7.47
N TRP A 41 -5.56 -4.28 7.00
CA TRP A 41 -6.60 -4.74 6.08
C TRP A 41 -8.00 -4.57 6.65
N GLU A 42 -8.24 -4.97 7.91
CA GLU A 42 -9.56 -4.81 8.55
C GLU A 42 -10.01 -3.34 8.61
N PHE A 43 -9.09 -2.46 8.98
CA PHE A 43 -9.34 -1.03 8.99
C PHE A 43 -9.69 -0.51 7.59
N LEU A 44 -8.85 -0.81 6.60
CA LEU A 44 -9.05 -0.36 5.22
C LEU A 44 -10.34 -0.93 4.61
N ARG A 45 -10.66 -2.20 4.91
CA ARG A 45 -11.93 -2.81 4.52
C ARG A 45 -13.13 -2.07 5.10
N ASP A 46 -13.12 -1.73 6.39
CA ASP A 46 -14.21 -0.95 7.03
C ASP A 46 -14.34 0.45 6.38
N VAL A 47 -13.22 1.11 6.10
CA VAL A 47 -13.19 2.37 5.34
C VAL A 47 -13.84 2.21 3.97
N LEU A 48 -13.47 1.21 3.21
CA LEU A 48 -13.99 0.96 1.86
C LEU A 48 -15.50 0.69 1.86
N ILE A 49 -15.97 -0.19 2.76
CA ILE A 49 -17.40 -0.53 2.89
C ILE A 49 -18.22 0.71 3.27
N LYS A 50 -17.78 1.47 4.27
CA LYS A 50 -18.47 2.72 4.69
C LYS A 50 -18.48 3.78 3.60
N ASN A 51 -17.57 3.71 2.65
CA ASN A 51 -17.54 4.56 1.46
C ASN A 51 -18.22 3.93 0.24
N GLY A 52 -19.00 2.86 0.40
CA GLY A 52 -19.87 2.29 -0.62
C GLY A 52 -19.19 1.34 -1.60
N VAL A 53 -18.06 0.74 -1.21
CA VAL A 53 -17.46 -0.38 -1.95
C VAL A 53 -18.13 -1.68 -1.49
N PRO A 54 -18.68 -2.51 -2.39
CA PRO A 54 -19.25 -3.80 -2.03
C PRO A 54 -18.18 -4.74 -1.46
N ASP A 55 -18.49 -5.40 -0.34
CA ASP A 55 -17.53 -6.27 0.35
C ASP A 55 -16.95 -7.38 -0.53
N GLN A 56 -17.78 -7.98 -1.39
CA GLN A 56 -17.37 -9.02 -2.34
C GLN A 56 -16.38 -8.53 -3.41
N LYS A 57 -16.12 -7.23 -3.51
CA LYS A 57 -15.13 -6.62 -4.41
C LYS A 57 -13.83 -6.27 -3.70
N ILE A 58 -13.72 -6.61 -2.42
CA ILE A 58 -12.53 -6.35 -1.60
C ILE A 58 -11.80 -7.67 -1.35
N LEU A 59 -10.64 -7.82 -1.98
CA LEU A 59 -9.77 -8.98 -1.75
C LEU A 59 -9.07 -8.86 -0.39
N LYS A 60 -8.68 -10.02 0.17
CA LYS A 60 -8.08 -10.06 1.51
C LYS A 60 -6.59 -10.34 1.45
N GLU A 61 -5.79 -9.41 1.98
CA GLU A 61 -4.39 -9.60 2.33
C GLU A 61 -4.12 -8.97 3.71
N ASP A 62 -4.01 -9.77 4.75
CA ASP A 62 -3.86 -9.35 6.14
C ASP A 62 -2.62 -9.94 6.83
N GLN A 63 -1.61 -10.36 6.06
CA GLN A 63 -0.40 -11.01 6.56
C GLN A 63 0.83 -10.11 6.53
N ALA A 64 0.92 -9.24 5.51
CA ALA A 64 2.09 -8.42 5.25
C ALA A 64 2.43 -7.47 6.40
N THR A 65 3.71 -7.38 6.74
CA THR A 65 4.24 -6.50 7.79
C THR A 65 5.21 -5.44 7.26
N PHE A 66 5.59 -5.54 5.99
CA PHE A 66 6.41 -4.54 5.29
C PHE A 66 6.15 -4.59 3.78
N THR A 67 6.60 -3.57 3.07
CA THR A 67 6.17 -3.30 1.68
C THR A 67 6.45 -4.41 0.68
N TYR A 68 7.55 -5.15 0.83
CA TYR A 68 7.82 -6.25 -0.10
C TYR A 68 6.86 -7.42 0.13
N GLU A 69 6.54 -7.71 1.39
CA GLU A 69 5.50 -8.70 1.71
C GLU A 69 4.13 -8.29 1.15
N ASN A 70 3.79 -6.98 1.20
CA ASN A 70 2.55 -6.51 0.57
C ASN A 70 2.48 -6.95 -0.91
N ALA A 71 3.57 -6.81 -1.64
CA ALA A 71 3.60 -7.20 -3.05
C ALA A 71 3.57 -8.73 -3.24
N ILE A 72 4.32 -9.50 -2.41
CA ILE A 72 4.34 -10.96 -2.44
C ILE A 72 2.94 -11.52 -2.16
N TYR A 73 2.33 -11.11 -1.05
CA TYR A 73 1.04 -11.67 -0.65
C TYR A 73 -0.10 -11.14 -1.51
N SER A 74 -0.02 -9.92 -2.04
CA SER A 74 -0.94 -9.46 -3.07
C SER A 74 -0.89 -10.36 -4.30
N ARG A 75 0.31 -10.76 -4.74
CA ARG A 75 0.48 -11.68 -5.86
C ARG A 75 -0.16 -13.03 -5.56
N GLN A 76 0.06 -13.60 -4.38
CA GLN A 76 -0.55 -14.85 -3.97
C GLN A 76 -2.08 -14.77 -3.93
N VAL A 77 -2.64 -13.66 -3.43
CA VAL A 77 -4.10 -13.44 -3.39
C VAL A 77 -4.67 -13.39 -4.80
N THR A 78 -4.05 -12.66 -5.72
CA THR A 78 -4.54 -12.58 -7.11
C THR A 78 -4.40 -13.89 -7.85
N ASP A 79 -3.33 -14.65 -7.63
CA ASP A 79 -3.14 -15.98 -8.21
C ASP A 79 -4.19 -16.98 -7.70
N HIS A 80 -4.45 -17.00 -6.38
CA HIS A 80 -5.49 -17.84 -5.80
C HIS A 80 -6.91 -17.49 -6.27
N ALA A 81 -7.16 -16.23 -6.58
CA ALA A 81 -8.43 -15.77 -7.13
C ALA A 81 -8.51 -15.95 -8.66
N GLU A 82 -7.50 -16.56 -9.27
CA GLU A 82 -7.39 -16.78 -10.73
C GLU A 82 -7.55 -15.47 -11.53
N LEU A 83 -7.06 -14.35 -10.97
CA LEU A 83 -7.14 -13.03 -11.60
C LEU A 83 -5.86 -12.74 -12.39
N GLU A 84 -5.99 -12.62 -13.70
CA GLU A 84 -4.93 -12.05 -14.54
C GLU A 84 -4.97 -10.53 -14.48
N ILE A 85 -3.95 -9.93 -13.88
CA ILE A 85 -3.86 -8.48 -13.69
C ILE A 85 -3.07 -7.86 -14.83
N GLU A 86 -3.77 -7.39 -15.86
CA GLU A 86 -3.14 -6.66 -16.97
C GLU A 86 -2.80 -5.21 -16.58
N ARG A 87 -3.66 -4.57 -15.79
CA ARG A 87 -3.50 -3.19 -15.33
C ARG A 87 -3.83 -3.06 -13.86
N ALA A 88 -3.01 -2.32 -13.12
CA ALA A 88 -3.25 -2.05 -11.71
C ALA A 88 -2.96 -0.60 -11.33
N ILE A 89 -3.69 -0.13 -10.32
CA ILE A 89 -3.50 1.21 -9.75
C ILE A 89 -2.94 1.02 -8.33
N LEU A 90 -1.72 1.51 -8.10
CA LEU A 90 -1.08 1.52 -6.79
C LEU A 90 -1.39 2.83 -6.07
N CYS A 91 -2.10 2.74 -4.94
CA CYS A 91 -2.38 3.87 -4.06
C CYS A 91 -1.46 3.79 -2.83
N CYS A 92 -0.58 4.75 -2.67
CA CYS A 92 0.39 4.77 -1.58
C CYS A 92 0.86 6.19 -1.25
N LYS A 93 1.61 6.36 -0.15
CA LYS A 93 2.20 7.65 0.22
C LYS A 93 3.14 8.13 -0.88
N SER A 94 3.15 9.44 -1.16
CA SER A 94 3.89 10.04 -2.29
C SER A 94 5.39 9.74 -2.24
N TYR A 95 6.04 9.91 -1.08
CA TYR A 95 7.48 9.64 -0.92
C TYR A 95 7.83 8.15 -1.01
N HIS A 96 6.86 7.26 -0.78
CA HIS A 96 7.00 5.80 -0.85
C HIS A 96 6.74 5.21 -2.24
N ALA A 97 6.14 5.98 -3.15
CA ALA A 97 5.58 5.52 -4.41
C ALA A 97 6.58 4.76 -5.30
N ARG A 98 7.83 5.24 -5.40
CA ARG A 98 8.85 4.61 -6.23
C ARG A 98 9.20 3.20 -5.74
N ARG A 99 9.43 3.01 -4.44
CA ARG A 99 9.78 1.71 -3.88
C ARG A 99 8.61 0.73 -3.99
N CYS A 100 7.40 1.19 -3.72
CA CYS A 100 6.18 0.40 -3.92
C CYS A 100 6.09 -0.10 -5.37
N LEU A 101 6.17 0.81 -6.34
CA LEU A 101 6.12 0.44 -7.76
C LEU A 101 7.17 -0.60 -8.16
N MET A 102 8.41 -0.43 -7.70
CA MET A 102 9.50 -1.37 -8.04
C MET A 102 9.21 -2.79 -7.55
N TYR A 103 8.66 -2.97 -6.34
CA TYR A 103 8.29 -4.29 -5.85
C TYR A 103 7.16 -4.94 -6.64
N TYR A 104 6.11 -4.16 -6.93
CA TYR A 104 5.00 -4.70 -7.70
C TYR A 104 5.39 -5.03 -9.14
N GLN A 105 6.22 -4.21 -9.80
CA GLN A 105 6.75 -4.52 -11.13
C GLN A 105 7.59 -5.81 -11.16
N LEU A 106 8.35 -6.07 -10.09
CA LEU A 106 9.14 -7.31 -9.98
C LEU A 106 8.25 -8.56 -9.90
N LEU A 107 7.13 -8.49 -9.16
CA LEU A 107 6.25 -9.63 -8.93
C LEU A 107 5.13 -9.79 -9.95
N TYR A 108 4.82 -8.73 -10.68
CA TYR A 108 3.82 -8.70 -11.74
C TYR A 108 4.44 -8.17 -13.05
N PRO A 109 5.36 -8.93 -13.67
CA PRO A 109 6.16 -8.44 -14.80
C PRO A 109 5.35 -8.15 -16.07
N LYS A 110 4.11 -8.64 -16.16
CA LYS A 110 3.20 -8.42 -17.30
C LYS A 110 2.13 -7.35 -17.02
N THR A 111 2.10 -6.77 -15.82
CA THR A 111 1.09 -5.80 -15.42
C THR A 111 1.55 -4.37 -15.69
N GLU A 112 0.70 -3.59 -16.32
CA GLU A 112 0.89 -2.15 -16.45
C GLU A 112 0.44 -1.45 -15.16
N PHE A 113 1.32 -0.71 -14.51
CA PHE A 113 1.05 -0.03 -13.25
C PHE A 113 0.87 1.47 -13.43
N TYR A 114 -0.20 1.97 -12.84
CA TYR A 114 -0.46 3.39 -12.63
C TYR A 114 -0.33 3.70 -11.14
N VAL A 115 0.42 4.76 -10.79
CA VAL A 115 0.60 5.13 -9.39
C VAL A 115 -0.22 6.37 -9.08
N VAL A 116 -1.06 6.27 -8.05
CA VAL A 116 -1.82 7.39 -7.49
C VAL A 116 -1.23 7.72 -6.11
N PRO A 117 -0.27 8.65 -6.06
CA PRO A 117 0.36 9.02 -4.81
C PRO A 117 -0.58 9.88 -3.96
N VAL A 118 -0.55 9.65 -2.65
CA VAL A 118 -1.27 10.45 -1.67
C VAL A 118 -0.27 11.20 -0.82
N ASN A 119 -0.45 12.51 -0.67
CA ASN A 119 0.33 13.30 0.26
C ASN A 119 -0.10 12.94 1.69
N ALA A 120 0.84 12.39 2.44
CA ALA A 120 0.64 11.98 3.82
C ALA A 120 1.72 12.61 4.70
N ASP A 121 1.43 12.70 5.99
CA ASP A 121 2.37 13.22 6.99
C ASP A 121 2.84 14.68 6.68
N GLY A 122 2.04 15.44 5.94
CA GLY A 122 2.37 16.80 5.51
C GLY A 122 3.51 16.90 4.48
N ILE A 123 4.03 15.76 4.01
CA ILE A 123 5.16 15.70 3.06
C ILE A 123 4.63 15.66 1.63
N THR A 124 5.07 16.62 0.81
CA THR A 124 4.69 16.74 -0.60
C THR A 124 5.92 16.85 -1.50
N ARG A 125 5.71 16.74 -2.81
CA ARG A 125 6.76 16.92 -3.82
C ARG A 125 7.43 18.31 -3.73
N GLU A 126 6.66 19.33 -3.33
CA GLU A 126 7.10 20.74 -3.31
C GLU A 126 7.81 21.11 -2.01
N ASN A 127 7.54 20.38 -0.89
CA ASN A 127 8.01 20.78 0.42
C ASN A 127 9.00 19.81 1.09
N TRP A 128 9.14 18.57 0.63
CA TRP A 128 9.95 17.54 1.30
C TRP A 128 11.39 17.95 1.63
N LYS A 129 11.98 18.82 0.79
CA LYS A 129 13.36 19.30 0.98
C LYS A 129 13.48 20.52 1.91
N LYS A 130 12.36 21.01 2.45
CA LYS A 130 12.32 22.25 3.24
C LYS A 130 12.41 22.01 4.75
N ASN A 131 12.28 20.78 5.18
CA ASN A 131 12.37 20.38 6.59
C ASN A 131 13.07 19.02 6.73
N GLU A 132 13.56 18.75 7.92
CA GLU A 132 14.31 17.53 8.23
C GLU A 132 13.45 16.27 8.07
N GLU A 133 12.21 16.30 8.49
CA GLU A 133 11.26 15.17 8.38
C GLU A 133 11.03 14.75 6.94
N GLY A 134 10.86 15.70 6.03
CA GLY A 134 10.69 15.43 4.60
C GLY A 134 11.96 14.87 3.96
N ILE A 135 13.13 15.43 4.32
CA ILE A 135 14.44 14.96 3.84
C ILE A 135 14.66 13.52 4.32
N ASP A 136 14.43 13.23 5.59
CA ASP A 136 14.60 11.89 6.17
C ASP A 136 13.64 10.87 5.55
N ALA A 137 12.39 11.25 5.34
CA ALA A 137 11.42 10.37 4.69
C ALA A 137 11.87 9.96 3.28
N VAL A 138 12.27 10.93 2.45
CA VAL A 138 12.65 10.66 1.05
C VAL A 138 14.01 9.95 0.96
N THR A 139 15.02 10.39 1.70
CA THR A 139 16.34 9.76 1.70
C THR A 139 16.32 8.38 2.34
N GLY A 140 15.46 8.17 3.34
CA GLY A 140 15.18 6.87 3.92
C GLY A 140 14.59 5.89 2.92
N GLU A 141 13.68 6.32 2.04
CA GLU A 141 13.15 5.48 0.96
C GLU A 141 14.23 5.12 -0.07
N LEU A 142 15.09 6.07 -0.46
CA LEU A 142 16.22 5.79 -1.35
C LEU A 142 17.18 4.76 -0.73
N SER A 143 17.52 4.91 0.54
CA SER A 143 18.37 3.97 1.28
C SER A 143 17.77 2.56 1.31
N ARG A 144 16.44 2.45 1.53
CA ARG A 144 15.74 1.16 1.49
C ARG A 144 15.74 0.54 0.10
N ILE A 145 15.57 1.34 -0.96
CA ILE A 145 15.65 0.85 -2.34
C ILE A 145 17.03 0.23 -2.57
N VAL A 146 18.11 0.96 -2.31
CA VAL A 146 19.48 0.46 -2.53
C VAL A 146 19.74 -0.83 -1.74
N LYS A 147 19.44 -0.85 -0.44
CA LYS A 147 19.70 -2.01 0.42
C LYS A 147 18.87 -3.23 0.07
N GLN A 148 17.59 -3.05 -0.22
CA GLN A 148 16.66 -4.17 -0.40
C GLN A 148 16.76 -4.77 -1.80
N PHE A 149 16.89 -3.94 -2.83
CA PHE A 149 16.98 -4.43 -4.21
C PHE A 149 18.33 -5.07 -4.52
N SER A 150 19.44 -4.61 -3.95
CA SER A 150 20.71 -5.32 -4.12
C SER A 150 20.62 -6.76 -3.61
N LEU A 151 20.07 -6.98 -2.43
CA LEU A 151 19.87 -8.32 -1.86
C LEU A 151 18.90 -9.20 -2.65
N MET A 152 17.95 -8.61 -3.37
CA MET A 152 16.94 -9.34 -4.16
C MET A 152 17.42 -9.70 -5.55
N LEU A 153 18.29 -8.88 -6.15
CA LEU A 153 18.83 -9.09 -7.50
C LEU A 153 20.10 -9.94 -7.53
N GLU A 154 20.73 -10.17 -6.38
CA GLU A 154 21.87 -11.06 -6.21
C GLU A 154 21.51 -12.55 -6.12
N ARG A 155 20.24 -12.93 -6.35
CA ARG A 155 19.74 -14.32 -6.23
C ARG A 155 19.46 -14.95 -7.56
#